data_39fdfd56aa14774bfb5c769b1c98434e
#
_entry.id   39fdfd56aa14774bfb5c769b1c98434e
#
_cell.length_a   1.000
_cell.length_b   1.000
_cell.length_c   1.000
_cell.angle_alpha   90.00
_cell.angle_beta   90.00
_cell.angle_gamma   90.00
#
_symmetry.space_group_name_H-M   'P 1'
#
loop_
_entity.id
_entity.type
_entity.pdbx_description
1 polymer ?
#
loop_
_entity_poly.entity_id
_entity_poly.type
_entity_poly.pdbx_seq_one_letter_code
_entity_poly.pdbx_strand_id
1 'polypeptide(L)'
;MTAIIDIHGREILDSRGNPTVEVDVLLEDGSFGRAAVPSGASTGAHEAVELRDGDKDRYLGKGVLKAVDAVNDDIAECLIGLDAEDQRDLDLAMIDLDGTENKSRLGANAILGTSLALAKAAANARGLPLYSYIGGVSAHVLPVPMMNIINGGEHADNPIDFQEFMIMPVGAGSITEAVRWGAEIFHTLKKGLSEKGLATAVGDEGGFAPNLASTRDALDFVMASIEKAGFKPGSDIQLALDCASTEFFREGKYEISGEGLSLAPAAFADYLADLCAAYPIISVEDGMAEDDFEGWKALTEKVGDKVQLVGDDLFVTNPKRLTMGIEQGLANSLLVKVNQIGTLTETLEAVSIANRAGYTAVMSHRSGETEDATIADLAVATNCGQIKTGSLARSDRLAKYNQLIRIEEELGGAAHYAGAEAFKVSLG
;
A
#
# COMPACT_ATOMS: atom_id res chain seq x y z
N MET A 1 14.36 -16.13 -27.28
CA MET A 1 13.51 -14.98 -27.68
C MET A 1 12.46 -14.80 -26.58
N THR A 2 12.09 -13.61 -26.30
CA THR A 2 11.17 -13.22 -25.21
C THR A 2 9.72 -13.04 -25.70
N ALA A 3 9.39 -13.68 -26.85
CA ALA A 3 8.03 -13.69 -27.37
C ALA A 3 7.09 -14.44 -26.40
N ILE A 4 5.93 -13.85 -26.16
CA ILE A 4 4.87 -14.42 -25.32
C ILE A 4 4.23 -15.57 -26.09
N ILE A 5 4.21 -16.78 -25.50
CA ILE A 5 3.60 -17.96 -26.14
C ILE A 5 2.33 -18.43 -25.43
N ASP A 6 2.15 -18.05 -24.14
CA ASP A 6 0.94 -18.40 -23.41
C ASP A 6 0.67 -17.37 -22.31
N ILE A 7 -0.61 -17.04 -22.12
CA ILE A 7 -1.13 -16.23 -21.01
C ILE A 7 -2.32 -16.97 -20.42
N HIS A 8 -2.28 -17.27 -19.12
CA HIS A 8 -3.33 -18.03 -18.47
C HIS A 8 -3.77 -17.37 -17.16
N GLY A 9 -5.01 -16.92 -17.11
CA GLY A 9 -5.68 -16.40 -15.92
C GLY A 9 -6.45 -17.48 -15.17
N ARG A 10 -6.47 -17.36 -13.83
CA ARG A 10 -7.30 -18.20 -12.96
C ARG A 10 -7.84 -17.40 -11.79
N GLU A 11 -8.90 -17.92 -11.20
CA GLU A 11 -9.44 -17.44 -9.95
C GLU A 11 -8.75 -18.16 -8.79
N ILE A 12 -8.21 -17.39 -7.83
CA ILE A 12 -7.67 -17.89 -6.56
C ILE A 12 -8.37 -17.18 -5.39
N LEU A 13 -8.04 -17.50 -4.15
CA LEU A 13 -8.55 -16.81 -2.96
C LEU A 13 -7.52 -15.84 -2.38
N ASP A 14 -7.99 -14.67 -1.99
CA ASP A 14 -7.22 -13.69 -1.23
C ASP A 14 -7.17 -14.03 0.28
N SER A 15 -6.45 -13.23 1.05
CA SER A 15 -6.28 -13.38 2.51
C SER A 15 -7.58 -13.28 3.31
N ARG A 16 -8.66 -12.78 2.71
CA ARG A 16 -10.00 -12.70 3.30
C ARG A 16 -10.93 -13.83 2.83
N GLY A 17 -10.43 -14.75 1.99
CA GLY A 17 -11.23 -15.82 1.38
C GLY A 17 -12.15 -15.34 0.26
N ASN A 18 -11.92 -14.15 -0.29
CA ASN A 18 -12.62 -13.67 -1.47
C ASN A 18 -11.84 -14.05 -2.75
N PRO A 19 -12.55 -14.30 -3.88
CA PRO A 19 -11.87 -14.53 -5.15
C PRO A 19 -11.06 -13.33 -5.62
N THR A 20 -9.89 -13.63 -6.22
CA THR A 20 -9.07 -12.68 -6.95
C THR A 20 -8.42 -13.34 -8.17
N VAL A 21 -7.83 -12.54 -9.05
CA VAL A 21 -7.19 -12.98 -10.29
C VAL A 21 -5.72 -13.31 -10.05
N GLU A 22 -5.27 -14.45 -10.59
CA GLU A 22 -3.85 -14.79 -10.75
C GLU A 22 -3.59 -15.05 -12.23
N VAL A 23 -2.47 -14.54 -12.75
CA VAL A 23 -2.07 -14.67 -14.15
C VAL A 23 -0.69 -15.31 -14.25
N ASP A 24 -0.57 -16.28 -15.16
CA ASP A 24 0.68 -16.87 -15.61
C ASP A 24 1.01 -16.37 -17.02
N VAL A 25 2.28 -16.06 -17.26
CA VAL A 25 2.84 -15.76 -18.58
C VAL A 25 4.01 -16.69 -18.85
N LEU A 26 4.02 -17.31 -20.03
CA LEU A 26 5.09 -18.19 -20.51
C LEU A 26 5.70 -17.60 -21.79
N LEU A 27 7.03 -17.55 -21.82
CA LEU A 27 7.80 -17.07 -22.97
C LEU A 27 8.39 -18.23 -23.80
N GLU A 28 8.77 -17.95 -25.04
CA GLU A 28 9.32 -18.94 -25.99
C GLU A 28 10.60 -19.63 -25.48
N ASP A 29 11.41 -18.93 -24.68
CA ASP A 29 12.62 -19.49 -24.07
C ASP A 29 12.35 -20.35 -22.82
N GLY A 30 11.08 -20.50 -22.42
CA GLY A 30 10.64 -21.21 -21.23
C GLY A 30 10.59 -20.36 -19.96
N SER A 31 10.94 -19.09 -20.04
CA SER A 31 10.82 -18.17 -18.91
C SER A 31 9.36 -17.96 -18.52
N PHE A 32 9.12 -17.88 -17.22
CA PHE A 32 7.77 -17.88 -16.64
C PHE A 32 7.61 -16.75 -15.63
N GLY A 33 6.43 -16.11 -15.64
CA GLY A 33 6.04 -15.11 -14.65
C GLY A 33 4.64 -15.40 -14.11
N ARG A 34 4.45 -15.23 -12.80
CA ARG A 34 3.16 -15.36 -12.12
C ARG A 34 2.90 -14.16 -11.23
N ALA A 35 1.72 -13.59 -11.31
CA ALA A 35 1.29 -12.51 -10.45
C ALA A 35 -0.15 -12.69 -9.98
N ALA A 36 -0.39 -12.43 -8.70
CA ALA A 36 -1.72 -12.38 -8.12
C ALA A 36 -2.10 -10.94 -7.74
N VAL A 37 -3.36 -10.58 -7.97
CA VAL A 37 -3.84 -9.21 -7.83
C VAL A 37 -4.41 -8.99 -6.44
N PRO A 38 -4.01 -7.92 -5.71
CA PRO A 38 -4.63 -7.55 -4.44
C PRO A 38 -6.00 -6.90 -4.64
N SER A 39 -6.81 -6.87 -3.56
CA SER A 39 -8.18 -6.32 -3.56
C SER A 39 -8.45 -5.46 -2.34
N GLY A 40 -9.06 -4.28 -2.50
CA GLY A 40 -9.42 -3.39 -1.39
C GLY A 40 -10.66 -3.84 -0.60
N ALA A 41 -10.77 -3.40 0.67
CA ALA A 41 -12.01 -3.44 1.44
C ALA A 41 -12.79 -2.14 1.23
N SER A 42 -12.17 -1.01 1.54
CA SER A 42 -12.59 0.32 1.09
C SER A 42 -11.97 0.58 -0.29
N THR A 43 -12.69 1.28 -1.16
CA THR A 43 -12.22 1.66 -2.49
C THR A 43 -12.53 3.13 -2.73
N GLY A 44 -11.52 3.92 -3.04
CA GLY A 44 -11.71 5.31 -3.45
C GLY A 44 -12.62 5.43 -4.68
N ALA A 45 -13.47 6.45 -4.72
CA ALA A 45 -14.45 6.61 -5.79
C ALA A 45 -13.83 6.72 -7.20
N HIS A 46 -12.55 7.04 -7.26
CA HIS A 46 -11.80 7.27 -8.51
C HIS A 46 -10.82 6.15 -8.90
N GLU A 47 -10.86 5.02 -8.20
CA GLU A 47 -10.04 3.85 -8.54
C GLU A 47 -10.45 3.23 -9.89
N ALA A 48 -9.49 2.58 -10.56
CA ALA A 48 -9.80 1.71 -11.68
C ALA A 48 -10.65 0.52 -11.22
N VAL A 49 -11.55 0.04 -12.12
CA VAL A 49 -12.58 -0.93 -11.76
C VAL A 49 -12.00 -2.32 -11.55
N GLU A 50 -12.15 -2.86 -10.35
CA GLU A 50 -12.02 -4.29 -10.10
C GLU A 50 -13.25 -5.00 -10.64
N LEU A 51 -13.10 -5.76 -11.73
CA LEU A 51 -14.22 -6.43 -12.38
C LEU A 51 -14.66 -7.65 -11.56
N ARG A 52 -15.91 -7.63 -11.09
CA ARG A 52 -16.59 -8.69 -10.36
C ARG A 52 -17.77 -9.24 -11.15
N ASP A 53 -18.08 -10.53 -10.98
CA ASP A 53 -19.14 -11.20 -11.72
C ASP A 53 -20.53 -10.69 -11.36
N GLY A 54 -20.75 -10.34 -10.09
CA GLY A 54 -22.05 -9.90 -9.57
C GLY A 54 -23.07 -11.03 -9.37
N ASP A 55 -22.71 -12.27 -9.69
CA ASP A 55 -23.54 -13.45 -9.50
C ASP A 55 -23.66 -13.82 -8.01
N LYS A 56 -24.82 -13.58 -7.43
CA LYS A 56 -25.08 -13.80 -6.00
C LYS A 56 -25.02 -15.26 -5.58
N ASP A 57 -25.23 -16.19 -6.51
CA ASP A 57 -25.19 -17.63 -6.25
C ASP A 57 -23.77 -18.19 -6.21
N ARG A 58 -22.78 -17.37 -6.63
CA ARG A 58 -21.37 -17.74 -6.61
C ARG A 58 -20.54 -16.67 -5.87
N TYR A 59 -19.84 -17.10 -4.80
CA TYR A 59 -19.04 -16.20 -3.92
C TYR A 59 -19.80 -14.93 -3.49
N LEU A 60 -21.13 -15.01 -3.33
CA LEU A 60 -21.98 -13.89 -2.92
C LEU A 60 -21.87 -12.66 -3.84
N GLY A 61 -21.57 -12.87 -5.12
CA GLY A 61 -21.37 -11.83 -6.14
C GLY A 61 -19.92 -11.38 -6.33
N LYS A 62 -18.98 -11.91 -5.55
CA LYS A 62 -17.58 -11.49 -5.57
C LYS A 62 -16.68 -12.29 -6.53
N GLY A 63 -17.23 -13.25 -7.30
CA GLY A 63 -16.48 -14.01 -8.29
C GLY A 63 -15.76 -13.10 -9.30
N VAL A 64 -14.69 -13.60 -9.94
CA VAL A 64 -13.87 -12.86 -10.91
C VAL A 64 -13.70 -13.58 -12.25
N LEU A 65 -14.64 -14.48 -12.58
CA LEU A 65 -14.55 -15.24 -13.84
C LEU A 65 -14.59 -14.35 -15.09
N LYS A 66 -15.35 -13.25 -15.07
CA LYS A 66 -15.34 -12.28 -16.19
C LYS A 66 -13.94 -11.68 -16.42
N ALA A 67 -13.21 -11.37 -15.35
CA ALA A 67 -11.84 -10.89 -15.45
C ALA A 67 -10.89 -12.01 -15.91
N VAL A 68 -11.10 -13.24 -15.44
CA VAL A 68 -10.36 -14.43 -15.89
C VAL A 68 -10.58 -14.69 -17.38
N ASP A 69 -11.83 -14.62 -17.85
CA ASP A 69 -12.18 -14.77 -19.28
C ASP A 69 -11.50 -13.66 -20.10
N ALA A 70 -11.51 -12.40 -19.62
CA ALA A 70 -10.82 -11.30 -20.29
C ALA A 70 -9.31 -11.55 -20.43
N VAL A 71 -8.66 -12.18 -19.43
CA VAL A 71 -7.24 -12.58 -19.53
C VAL A 71 -7.05 -13.68 -20.57
N ASN A 72 -7.88 -14.74 -20.51
CA ASN A 72 -7.70 -15.94 -21.33
C ASN A 72 -8.11 -15.75 -22.80
N ASP A 73 -9.02 -14.83 -23.08
CA ASP A 73 -9.55 -14.55 -24.42
C ASP A 73 -8.96 -13.24 -24.98
N ASP A 74 -9.54 -12.08 -24.59
CA ASP A 74 -9.22 -10.77 -25.19
C ASP A 74 -7.74 -10.38 -25.03
N ILE A 75 -7.17 -10.48 -23.82
CA ILE A 75 -5.80 -10.04 -23.53
C ILE A 75 -4.81 -11.03 -24.15
N ALA A 76 -5.05 -12.34 -24.02
CA ALA A 76 -4.19 -13.35 -24.61
C ALA A 76 -4.13 -13.22 -26.16
N GLU A 77 -5.29 -13.02 -26.83
CA GLU A 77 -5.33 -12.80 -28.28
C GLU A 77 -4.55 -11.53 -28.69
N CYS A 78 -4.61 -10.47 -27.88
CA CYS A 78 -3.92 -9.21 -28.14
C CYS A 78 -2.39 -9.32 -28.00
N LEU A 79 -1.88 -10.08 -27.02
CA LEU A 79 -0.47 -10.02 -26.60
C LEU A 79 0.37 -11.21 -27.03
N ILE A 80 -0.20 -12.39 -27.33
CA ILE A 80 0.56 -13.56 -27.76
C ILE A 80 1.32 -13.24 -29.07
N GLY A 81 2.62 -13.57 -29.07
CA GLY A 81 3.55 -13.30 -30.17
C GLY A 81 4.32 -11.99 -30.05
N LEU A 82 3.92 -11.08 -29.13
CA LEU A 82 4.66 -9.85 -28.83
C LEU A 82 5.86 -10.13 -27.92
N ASP A 83 6.78 -9.18 -27.84
CA ASP A 83 7.96 -9.28 -26.98
C ASP A 83 7.63 -8.84 -25.54
N ALA A 84 7.85 -9.72 -24.57
CA ALA A 84 7.56 -9.43 -23.15
C ALA A 84 8.44 -8.31 -22.54
N GLU A 85 9.54 -7.94 -23.18
CA GLU A 85 10.40 -6.85 -22.71
C GLU A 85 9.84 -5.47 -23.03
N ASP A 86 8.90 -5.36 -23.97
CA ASP A 86 8.26 -4.10 -24.36
C ASP A 86 7.13 -3.72 -23.39
N GLN A 87 7.38 -3.79 -22.07
CA GLN A 87 6.40 -3.60 -21.01
C GLN A 87 5.43 -2.44 -21.24
N ARG A 88 5.97 -1.25 -21.63
CA ARG A 88 5.15 -0.07 -21.85
C ARG A 88 4.17 -0.25 -22.98
N ASP A 89 4.61 -0.82 -24.10
CA ASP A 89 3.77 -1.01 -25.28
C ASP A 89 2.70 -2.08 -25.02
N LEU A 90 3.03 -3.13 -24.24
CA LEU A 90 2.08 -4.15 -23.82
C LEU A 90 1.01 -3.58 -22.87
N ASP A 91 1.40 -2.78 -21.88
CA ASP A 91 0.46 -2.11 -20.97
C ASP A 91 -0.47 -1.15 -21.73
N LEU A 92 0.08 -0.35 -22.66
CA LEU A 92 -0.72 0.55 -23.51
C LEU A 92 -1.66 -0.23 -24.43
N ALA A 93 -1.23 -1.37 -25.00
CA ALA A 93 -2.09 -2.22 -25.82
C ALA A 93 -3.29 -2.76 -25.01
N MET A 94 -3.10 -3.14 -23.75
CA MET A 94 -4.19 -3.58 -22.87
C MET A 94 -5.14 -2.41 -22.50
N ILE A 95 -4.60 -1.20 -22.26
CA ILE A 95 -5.40 0.00 -21.99
C ILE A 95 -6.23 0.36 -23.20
N ASP A 96 -5.64 0.38 -24.40
CA ASP A 96 -6.35 0.67 -25.65
C ASP A 96 -7.39 -0.41 -25.97
N LEU A 97 -7.09 -1.67 -25.67
CA LEU A 97 -8.02 -2.79 -25.81
C LEU A 97 -9.23 -2.63 -24.89
N ASP A 98 -9.03 -2.20 -23.63
CA ASP A 98 -10.14 -1.90 -22.72
C ASP A 98 -10.97 -0.73 -23.23
N GLY A 99 -10.35 0.36 -23.65
CA GLY A 99 -10.97 1.53 -24.26
C GLY A 99 -11.84 2.36 -23.35
N THR A 100 -11.88 2.09 -22.04
CA THR A 100 -12.60 2.88 -21.03
C THR A 100 -11.64 3.66 -20.14
N GLU A 101 -12.07 4.76 -19.55
CA GLU A 101 -11.21 5.61 -18.74
C GLU A 101 -10.71 4.92 -17.46
N ASN A 102 -11.55 4.04 -16.88
CA ASN A 102 -11.32 3.38 -15.60
C ASN A 102 -11.17 1.85 -15.69
N LYS A 103 -10.85 1.32 -16.88
CA LYS A 103 -10.64 -0.11 -17.14
C LYS A 103 -11.86 -0.99 -16.81
N SER A 104 -13.08 -0.46 -17.03
CA SER A 104 -14.31 -1.14 -16.64
C SER A 104 -14.74 -2.27 -17.59
N ARG A 105 -14.17 -2.38 -18.81
CA ARG A 105 -14.51 -3.42 -19.78
C ARG A 105 -13.80 -4.75 -19.46
N LEU A 106 -12.49 -4.74 -19.34
CA LEU A 106 -11.69 -5.92 -19.05
C LEU A 106 -11.48 -6.12 -17.55
N GLY A 107 -11.47 -5.05 -16.78
CA GLY A 107 -11.14 -5.00 -15.38
C GLY A 107 -9.68 -4.67 -15.11
N ALA A 108 -9.44 -3.75 -14.17
CA ALA A 108 -8.10 -3.43 -13.71
C ALA A 108 -7.37 -4.65 -13.13
N ASN A 109 -8.10 -5.59 -12.52
CA ASN A 109 -7.57 -6.85 -12.00
C ASN A 109 -7.03 -7.78 -13.12
N ALA A 110 -7.73 -7.92 -14.25
CA ALA A 110 -7.24 -8.68 -15.40
C ALA A 110 -5.99 -8.04 -16.02
N ILE A 111 -6.03 -6.73 -16.24
CA ILE A 111 -4.93 -5.95 -16.85
C ILE A 111 -3.70 -5.98 -15.93
N LEU A 112 -3.85 -5.70 -14.64
CA LEU A 112 -2.74 -5.68 -13.69
C LEU A 112 -2.09 -7.05 -13.51
N GLY A 113 -2.89 -8.11 -13.37
CA GLY A 113 -2.35 -9.47 -13.23
C GLY A 113 -1.45 -9.82 -14.42
N THR A 114 -1.88 -9.48 -15.63
CA THR A 114 -1.10 -9.69 -16.85
C THR A 114 0.15 -8.79 -16.88
N SER A 115 0.01 -7.50 -16.59
CA SER A 115 1.12 -6.53 -16.58
C SER A 115 2.26 -6.95 -15.65
N LEU A 116 1.94 -7.38 -14.43
CA LEU A 116 2.93 -7.84 -13.45
C LEU A 116 3.53 -9.21 -13.80
N ALA A 117 2.73 -10.14 -14.34
CA ALA A 117 3.23 -11.44 -14.77
C ALA A 117 4.19 -11.31 -15.96
N LEU A 118 3.93 -10.39 -16.90
CA LEU A 118 4.83 -10.04 -18.00
C LEU A 118 6.18 -9.54 -17.49
N ALA A 119 6.18 -8.57 -16.57
CA ALA A 119 7.41 -8.03 -15.97
C ALA A 119 8.24 -9.13 -15.30
N LYS A 120 7.59 -10.05 -14.57
CA LYS A 120 8.27 -11.20 -13.94
C LYS A 120 8.83 -12.20 -14.96
N ALA A 121 8.09 -12.50 -16.02
CA ALA A 121 8.58 -13.38 -17.10
C ALA A 121 9.78 -12.77 -17.81
N ALA A 122 9.74 -11.48 -18.14
CA ALA A 122 10.84 -10.76 -18.76
C ALA A 122 12.08 -10.68 -17.86
N ALA A 123 11.90 -10.41 -16.55
CA ALA A 123 12.99 -10.44 -15.57
C ALA A 123 13.66 -11.82 -15.52
N ASN A 124 12.87 -12.90 -15.47
CA ASN A 124 13.37 -14.27 -15.49
C ASN A 124 14.13 -14.59 -16.78
N ALA A 125 13.64 -14.14 -17.94
CA ALA A 125 14.32 -14.31 -19.24
C ALA A 125 15.70 -13.63 -19.27
N ARG A 126 15.86 -12.53 -18.54
CA ARG A 126 17.14 -11.83 -18.37
C ARG A 126 18.00 -12.38 -17.23
N GLY A 127 17.49 -13.34 -16.44
CA GLY A 127 18.19 -13.88 -15.27
C GLY A 127 18.39 -12.81 -14.18
N LEU A 128 17.49 -11.85 -14.09
CA LEU A 128 17.53 -10.74 -13.11
C LEU A 128 16.40 -10.89 -12.09
N PRO A 129 16.65 -10.54 -10.82
CA PRO A 129 15.58 -10.36 -9.86
C PRO A 129 14.70 -9.17 -10.29
N LEU A 130 13.40 -9.22 -9.94
CA LEU A 130 12.41 -8.26 -10.44
C LEU A 130 12.77 -6.81 -10.09
N TYR A 131 13.23 -6.55 -8.85
CA TYR A 131 13.62 -5.20 -8.44
C TYR A 131 14.77 -4.63 -9.31
N SER A 132 15.73 -5.47 -9.69
CA SER A 132 16.86 -5.08 -10.53
C SER A 132 16.47 -4.91 -12.00
N TYR A 133 15.56 -5.76 -12.50
CA TYR A 133 15.04 -5.65 -13.86
C TYR A 133 14.29 -4.32 -14.08
N ILE A 134 13.41 -3.94 -13.12
CA ILE A 134 12.60 -2.72 -13.21
C ILE A 134 13.42 -1.48 -12.87
N GLY A 135 14.20 -1.50 -11.77
CA GLY A 135 14.89 -0.31 -11.24
C GLY A 135 16.31 -0.10 -11.78
N GLY A 136 16.83 -1.11 -12.50
CA GLY A 136 18.18 -1.06 -13.06
C GLY A 136 19.28 -1.00 -11.98
N VAL A 137 20.42 -0.46 -12.36
CA VAL A 137 21.63 -0.39 -11.50
C VAL A 137 21.48 0.48 -10.26
N SER A 138 20.48 1.31 -10.19
CA SER A 138 20.22 2.19 -9.04
C SER A 138 19.31 1.59 -7.98
N ALA A 139 18.70 0.44 -8.22
CA ALA A 139 17.77 -0.23 -7.29
C ALA A 139 18.55 -0.89 -6.13
N HIS A 140 18.67 -0.19 -4.99
CA HIS A 140 19.42 -0.69 -3.83
C HIS A 140 18.91 -0.13 -2.49
N VAL A 141 17.88 0.73 -2.49
CA VAL A 141 17.34 1.32 -1.27
C VAL A 141 16.25 0.42 -0.69
N LEU A 142 16.49 -0.12 0.50
CA LEU A 142 15.55 -0.88 1.29
C LEU A 142 14.60 0.08 2.01
N PRO A 143 13.27 -0.11 1.86
CA PRO A 143 12.28 0.84 2.40
C PRO A 143 12.14 0.72 3.92
N VAL A 144 11.81 1.84 4.59
CA VAL A 144 11.30 1.82 5.97
C VAL A 144 9.90 1.22 5.96
N PRO A 145 9.64 0.17 6.74
CA PRO A 145 8.30 -0.41 6.84
C PRO A 145 7.41 0.41 7.77
N MET A 146 6.19 0.69 7.30
CA MET A 146 5.07 1.21 8.07
C MET A 146 4.24 0.02 8.54
N MET A 147 4.44 -0.39 9.80
CA MET A 147 3.88 -1.63 10.34
C MET A 147 2.62 -1.34 11.14
N ASN A 148 1.46 -1.70 10.59
CA ASN A 148 0.17 -1.52 11.23
C ASN A 148 -0.01 -2.48 12.42
N ILE A 149 0.07 -2.00 13.66
CA ILE A 149 0.01 -2.85 14.87
C ILE A 149 -1.29 -2.73 15.66
N ILE A 150 -2.07 -1.64 15.46
CA ILE A 150 -3.44 -1.50 16.00
C ILE A 150 -4.36 -1.06 14.86
N ASN A 151 -5.51 -1.74 14.75
CA ASN A 151 -6.56 -1.48 13.78
C ASN A 151 -7.79 -0.85 14.42
N GLY A 152 -8.42 0.05 13.70
CA GLY A 152 -9.74 0.61 13.96
C GLY A 152 -10.51 0.82 12.66
N GLY A 153 -11.49 1.72 12.63
CA GLY A 153 -12.29 2.05 11.45
C GLY A 153 -12.84 0.81 10.74
N GLU A 154 -12.79 0.78 9.42
CA GLU A 154 -13.26 -0.34 8.60
C GLU A 154 -12.41 -1.63 8.76
N HIS A 155 -11.22 -1.55 9.38
CA HIS A 155 -10.34 -2.71 9.61
C HIS A 155 -10.62 -3.45 10.91
N ALA A 156 -11.52 -2.95 11.79
CA ALA A 156 -11.82 -3.58 13.08
C ALA A 156 -13.21 -3.23 13.60
N ASP A 157 -13.90 -4.20 14.20
CA ASP A 157 -15.17 -3.99 14.92
C ASP A 157 -14.87 -3.49 16.34
N ASN A 158 -14.48 -2.22 16.46
CA ASN A 158 -14.17 -1.55 17.72
C ASN A 158 -14.53 -0.04 17.64
N PRO A 159 -14.53 0.73 18.75
CA PRO A 159 -14.94 2.12 18.74
C PRO A 159 -13.89 3.11 18.24
N ILE A 160 -12.74 2.68 17.74
CA ILE A 160 -11.69 3.54 17.21
C ILE A 160 -12.05 3.94 15.78
N ASP A 161 -12.19 5.25 15.49
CA ASP A 161 -12.56 5.72 14.15
C ASP A 161 -11.38 5.70 13.17
N PHE A 162 -10.14 5.93 13.62
CA PHE A 162 -8.95 5.88 12.78
C PHE A 162 -8.60 4.44 12.41
N GLN A 163 -8.27 4.23 11.15
CA GLN A 163 -8.14 2.90 10.58
C GLN A 163 -6.87 2.15 11.00
N GLU A 164 -5.71 2.86 11.06
CA GLU A 164 -4.43 2.21 11.35
C GLU A 164 -3.51 3.07 12.22
N PHE A 165 -2.84 2.36 13.16
CA PHE A 165 -1.77 2.91 14.00
C PHE A 165 -0.50 2.12 13.72
N MET A 166 0.47 2.79 13.12
CA MET A 166 1.67 2.17 12.57
C MET A 166 2.92 2.59 13.34
N ILE A 167 3.88 1.66 13.43
CA ILE A 167 5.24 1.92 13.88
C ILE A 167 6.20 1.91 12.68
N MET A 168 7.21 2.77 12.74
CA MET A 168 8.21 2.95 11.69
C MET A 168 9.63 2.90 12.30
N PRO A 169 10.38 1.80 12.12
CA PRO A 169 11.72 1.63 12.70
C PRO A 169 12.80 2.45 11.96
N VAL A 170 12.71 3.77 11.98
CA VAL A 170 13.60 4.69 11.26
C VAL A 170 15.06 4.66 11.75
N GLY A 171 15.26 4.27 13.01
CA GLY A 171 16.59 4.18 13.62
C GLY A 171 17.30 2.84 13.39
N ALA A 172 16.66 1.88 12.72
CA ALA A 172 17.28 0.58 12.43
C ALA A 172 18.41 0.72 11.41
N GLY A 173 19.39 -0.18 11.50
CA GLY A 173 20.54 -0.17 10.58
C GLY A 173 20.34 -0.99 9.30
N SER A 174 19.24 -1.75 9.20
CA SER A 174 18.92 -2.63 8.08
C SER A 174 17.44 -2.97 8.07
N ILE A 175 16.90 -3.50 6.95
CA ILE A 175 15.51 -3.97 6.92
C ILE A 175 15.33 -5.20 7.82
N THR A 176 16.32 -6.08 7.93
CA THR A 176 16.31 -7.22 8.84
C THR A 176 16.16 -6.77 10.30
N GLU A 177 16.92 -5.75 10.74
CA GLU A 177 16.79 -5.16 12.07
C GLU A 177 15.43 -4.47 12.26
N ALA A 178 14.96 -3.74 11.27
CA ALA A 178 13.65 -3.07 11.31
C ALA A 178 12.50 -4.09 11.52
N VAL A 179 12.52 -5.21 10.81
CA VAL A 179 11.54 -6.29 10.96
C VAL A 179 11.64 -6.95 12.35
N ARG A 180 12.86 -7.17 12.86
CA ARG A 180 13.08 -7.69 14.22
C ARG A 180 12.49 -6.74 15.28
N TRP A 181 12.81 -5.44 15.20
CA TRP A 181 12.28 -4.44 16.13
C TRP A 181 10.76 -4.41 16.12
N GLY A 182 10.18 -4.40 14.90
CA GLY A 182 8.73 -4.46 14.73
C GLY A 182 8.11 -5.69 15.41
N ALA A 183 8.70 -6.88 15.21
CA ALA A 183 8.21 -8.11 15.83
C ALA A 183 8.31 -8.09 17.37
N GLU A 184 9.38 -7.55 17.93
CA GLU A 184 9.56 -7.40 19.39
C GLU A 184 8.53 -6.43 19.98
N ILE A 185 8.26 -5.30 19.31
CA ILE A 185 7.22 -4.35 19.73
C ILE A 185 5.84 -4.98 19.61
N PHE A 186 5.53 -5.65 18.49
CA PHE A 186 4.26 -6.35 18.27
C PHE A 186 3.95 -7.36 19.39
N HIS A 187 4.91 -8.21 19.76
CA HIS A 187 4.72 -9.17 20.85
C HIS A 187 4.63 -8.51 22.22
N THR A 188 5.34 -7.39 22.43
CA THR A 188 5.25 -6.60 23.67
C THR A 188 3.87 -5.95 23.79
N LEU A 189 3.33 -5.39 22.69
CA LEU A 189 1.97 -4.86 22.63
C LEU A 189 0.93 -5.95 22.92
N LYS A 190 1.07 -7.14 22.30
CA LYS A 190 0.18 -8.28 22.57
C LYS A 190 0.11 -8.60 24.06
N LYS A 191 1.27 -8.66 24.72
CA LYS A 191 1.35 -8.91 26.15
C LYS A 191 0.67 -7.80 26.96
N GLY A 192 0.94 -6.53 26.63
CA GLY A 192 0.33 -5.38 27.30
C GLY A 192 -1.20 -5.37 27.20
N LEU A 193 -1.76 -5.64 26.00
CA LEU A 193 -3.20 -5.76 25.79
C LEU A 193 -3.80 -6.91 26.61
N SER A 194 -3.16 -8.10 26.60
CA SER A 194 -3.60 -9.26 27.38
C SER A 194 -3.59 -9.01 28.89
N GLU A 195 -2.57 -8.33 29.43
CA GLU A 195 -2.47 -7.94 30.84
C GLU A 195 -3.62 -7.01 31.28
N LYS A 196 -4.19 -6.27 30.35
CA LYS A 196 -5.36 -5.40 30.56
C LYS A 196 -6.70 -6.07 30.26
N GLY A 197 -6.69 -7.36 29.86
CA GLY A 197 -7.90 -8.08 29.48
C GLY A 197 -8.51 -7.63 28.14
N LEU A 198 -7.73 -6.96 27.30
CA LEU A 198 -8.15 -6.52 25.97
C LEU A 198 -7.93 -7.61 24.91
N ALA A 199 -8.68 -7.51 23.80
CA ALA A 199 -8.59 -8.46 22.70
C ALA A 199 -7.20 -8.43 22.04
N THR A 200 -6.68 -9.62 21.74
CA THR A 200 -5.44 -9.83 20.98
C THR A 200 -5.68 -10.60 19.67
N ALA A 201 -6.94 -10.63 19.21
CA ALA A 201 -7.27 -11.06 17.87
C ALA A 201 -6.73 -10.03 16.87
N VAL A 202 -6.31 -10.52 15.69
CA VAL A 202 -5.78 -9.68 14.62
C VAL A 202 -6.82 -9.43 13.55
N GLY A 203 -6.81 -8.23 12.98
CA GLY A 203 -7.62 -7.83 11.84
C GLY A 203 -7.06 -8.32 10.49
N ASP A 204 -7.63 -7.83 9.41
CA ASP A 204 -7.29 -8.24 8.04
C ASP A 204 -5.84 -7.98 7.68
N GLU A 205 -5.22 -6.97 8.26
CA GLU A 205 -3.82 -6.61 8.00
C GLU A 205 -2.84 -7.08 9.08
N GLY A 206 -3.31 -7.91 10.02
CA GLY A 206 -2.49 -8.55 11.04
C GLY A 206 -2.24 -7.71 12.30
N GLY A 207 -2.70 -6.46 12.38
CA GLY A 207 -2.69 -5.63 13.59
C GLY A 207 -3.76 -6.08 14.59
N PHE A 208 -3.58 -5.76 15.88
CA PHE A 208 -4.58 -6.06 16.92
C PHE A 208 -5.79 -5.14 16.81
N ALA A 209 -6.95 -5.63 17.21
CA ALA A 209 -8.22 -4.91 17.19
C ALA A 209 -8.83 -4.79 18.60
N PRO A 210 -8.15 -4.10 19.57
CA PRO A 210 -8.65 -3.95 20.93
C PRO A 210 -9.78 -2.91 21.00
N ASN A 211 -10.69 -3.09 21.96
CA ASN A 211 -11.67 -2.08 22.31
C ASN A 211 -11.00 -1.00 23.20
N LEU A 212 -10.49 0.05 22.56
CA LEU A 212 -9.93 1.23 23.21
C LEU A 212 -10.91 2.40 23.09
N ALA A 213 -10.87 3.35 24.04
CA ALA A 213 -11.88 4.39 24.12
C ALA A 213 -11.60 5.60 23.20
N SER A 214 -10.36 5.76 22.75
CA SER A 214 -9.96 6.90 21.93
C SER A 214 -8.70 6.63 21.08
N THR A 215 -8.48 7.50 20.10
CA THR A 215 -7.23 7.57 19.32
C THR A 215 -6.01 7.73 20.23
N ARG A 216 -6.11 8.56 21.27
CA ARG A 216 -5.01 8.78 22.22
C ARG A 216 -4.72 7.54 23.05
N ASP A 217 -5.74 6.78 23.48
CA ASP A 217 -5.52 5.51 24.20
C ASP A 217 -4.75 4.51 23.33
N ALA A 218 -5.05 4.45 22.02
CA ALA A 218 -4.32 3.60 21.09
C ALA A 218 -2.85 4.03 20.97
N LEU A 219 -2.60 5.32 20.77
CA LEU A 219 -1.24 5.88 20.71
C LEU A 219 -0.46 5.65 22.00
N ASP A 220 -1.07 5.82 23.17
CA ASP A 220 -0.43 5.58 24.48
C ASP A 220 -0.05 4.12 24.66
N PHE A 221 -0.88 3.16 24.21
CA PHE A 221 -0.53 1.74 24.19
C PHE A 221 0.65 1.43 23.28
N VAL A 222 0.70 2.04 22.12
CA VAL A 222 1.81 1.90 21.17
C VAL A 222 3.09 2.46 21.78
N MET A 223 3.06 3.68 22.32
CA MET A 223 4.21 4.33 22.97
C MET A 223 4.76 3.50 24.12
N ALA A 224 3.89 3.05 25.04
CA ALA A 224 4.29 2.21 26.16
C ALA A 224 4.89 0.86 25.69
N SER A 225 4.42 0.32 24.57
CA SER A 225 4.93 -0.94 24.01
C SER A 225 6.31 -0.76 23.39
N ILE A 226 6.56 0.36 22.71
CA ILE A 226 7.89 0.72 22.17
C ILE A 226 8.91 0.82 23.31
N GLU A 227 8.59 1.60 24.36
CA GLU A 227 9.48 1.79 25.51
C GLU A 227 9.73 0.47 26.26
N LYS A 228 8.68 -0.33 26.49
CA LYS A 228 8.78 -1.63 27.18
C LYS A 228 9.57 -2.66 26.37
N ALA A 229 9.58 -2.55 25.04
CA ALA A 229 10.44 -3.36 24.17
C ALA A 229 11.90 -2.89 24.15
N GLY A 230 12.21 -1.74 24.76
CA GLY A 230 13.58 -1.23 24.91
C GLY A 230 13.99 -0.23 23.83
N PHE A 231 13.05 0.26 23.01
CA PHE A 231 13.29 1.26 21.98
C PHE A 231 12.83 2.65 22.41
N LYS A 232 13.36 3.67 21.75
CA LYS A 232 13.06 5.08 22.05
C LYS A 232 12.09 5.63 21.02
N PRO A 233 10.85 6.00 21.43
CA PRO A 233 9.95 6.75 20.54
C PRO A 233 10.60 8.05 20.04
N GLY A 234 10.37 8.38 18.78
CA GLY A 234 10.88 9.60 18.17
C GLY A 234 12.29 9.46 17.57
N SER A 235 13.15 8.58 18.07
CA SER A 235 14.49 8.37 17.52
C SER A 235 14.69 7.01 16.89
N ASP A 236 14.31 5.93 17.57
CA ASP A 236 14.42 4.57 17.04
C ASP A 236 13.16 4.24 16.22
N ILE A 237 12.01 4.60 16.77
CA ILE A 237 10.69 4.33 16.20
C ILE A 237 9.88 5.62 16.09
N GLN A 238 9.46 5.95 14.88
CA GLN A 238 8.44 6.96 14.62
C GLN A 238 7.05 6.31 14.52
N LEU A 239 5.99 7.10 14.60
CA LEU A 239 4.62 6.66 14.42
C LEU A 239 4.05 7.16 13.09
N ALA A 240 3.09 6.42 12.56
CA ALA A 240 2.26 6.86 11.46
C ALA A 240 0.80 6.50 11.72
N LEU A 241 -0.10 7.29 11.14
CA LEU A 241 -1.54 7.09 11.17
C LEU A 241 -2.08 6.93 9.76
N ASP A 242 -3.07 6.07 9.61
CA ASP A 242 -4.03 6.12 8.51
C ASP A 242 -5.39 6.47 9.11
N CYS A 243 -5.89 7.66 8.77
CA CYS A 243 -7.16 8.13 9.29
C CYS A 243 -8.34 7.59 8.50
N ALA A 244 -8.18 7.32 7.20
CA ALA A 244 -9.26 6.97 6.27
C ALA A 244 -10.46 7.92 6.41
N SER A 245 -10.20 9.23 6.41
CA SER A 245 -11.15 10.24 6.89
C SER A 245 -12.42 10.36 6.06
N THR A 246 -12.42 9.86 4.81
CA THR A 246 -13.63 9.77 3.98
C THR A 246 -14.71 8.93 4.65
N GLU A 247 -14.34 7.88 5.41
CA GLU A 247 -15.25 6.94 6.05
C GLU A 247 -16.10 7.56 7.17
N PHE A 248 -15.64 8.66 7.78
CA PHE A 248 -16.38 9.38 8.82
C PHE A 248 -16.67 10.86 8.48
N PHE A 249 -16.50 11.26 7.21
CA PHE A 249 -16.89 12.58 6.74
C PHE A 249 -18.36 12.58 6.31
N ARG A 250 -19.20 13.33 7.04
CA ARG A 250 -20.65 13.39 6.83
C ARG A 250 -21.12 14.83 6.89
N GLU A 251 -21.92 15.27 5.92
CA GLU A 251 -22.55 16.61 5.89
C GLU A 251 -21.55 17.76 6.14
N GLY A 252 -20.32 17.64 5.61
CA GLY A 252 -19.27 18.66 5.74
C GLY A 252 -18.55 18.66 7.09
N LYS A 253 -18.65 17.59 7.88
CA LYS A 253 -17.98 17.41 9.17
C LYS A 253 -17.36 16.04 9.31
N TYR A 254 -16.33 15.96 10.11
CA TYR A 254 -15.68 14.74 10.54
C TYR A 254 -16.29 14.25 11.86
N GLU A 255 -16.99 13.13 11.81
CA GLU A 255 -17.72 12.54 12.93
C GLU A 255 -16.85 11.46 13.59
N ILE A 256 -16.08 11.84 14.62
CA ILE A 256 -15.25 10.90 15.40
C ILE A 256 -16.15 10.33 16.50
N SER A 257 -16.94 9.32 16.12
CA SER A 257 -18.05 8.79 16.93
C SER A 257 -17.56 8.16 18.23
N GLY A 258 -16.43 7.46 18.21
CA GLY A 258 -15.83 6.85 19.39
C GLY A 258 -15.42 7.86 20.46
N GLU A 259 -15.10 9.09 20.06
CA GLU A 259 -14.75 10.20 20.97
C GLU A 259 -15.89 11.20 21.19
N GLY A 260 -17.03 11.03 20.49
CA GLY A 260 -18.18 11.92 20.57
C GLY A 260 -17.91 13.31 19.99
N LEU A 261 -17.00 13.43 19.02
CA LEU A 261 -16.62 14.68 18.37
C LEU A 261 -17.26 14.82 16.99
N SER A 262 -17.68 16.05 16.65
CA SER A 262 -18.18 16.44 15.33
C SER A 262 -17.45 17.72 14.91
N LEU A 263 -16.49 17.62 14.01
CA LEU A 263 -15.52 18.67 13.72
C LEU A 263 -15.67 19.18 12.28
N ALA A 264 -15.70 20.50 12.11
CA ALA A 264 -15.54 21.11 10.80
C ALA A 264 -14.10 20.89 10.29
N PRO A 265 -13.83 20.94 8.96
CA PRO A 265 -12.51 20.66 8.39
C PRO A 265 -11.33 21.36 9.07
N ALA A 266 -11.43 22.65 9.32
CA ALA A 266 -10.37 23.39 10.01
C ALA A 266 -10.12 22.89 11.45
N ALA A 267 -11.19 22.55 12.21
CA ALA A 267 -11.07 22.02 13.55
C ALA A 267 -10.51 20.59 13.57
N PHE A 268 -10.80 19.79 12.54
CA PHE A 268 -10.20 18.48 12.38
C PHE A 268 -8.70 18.56 12.02
N ALA A 269 -8.31 19.52 11.16
CA ALA A 269 -6.91 19.83 10.92
C ALA A 269 -6.17 20.26 12.21
N ASP A 270 -6.81 21.02 13.10
CA ASP A 270 -6.28 21.36 14.42
C ASP A 270 -6.11 20.10 15.29
N TYR A 271 -7.12 19.23 15.32
CA TYR A 271 -7.07 17.97 16.07
C TYR A 271 -5.88 17.08 15.62
N LEU A 272 -5.67 16.93 14.31
CA LEU A 272 -4.51 16.18 13.77
C LEU A 272 -3.18 16.85 14.11
N ALA A 273 -3.10 18.18 14.01
CA ALA A 273 -1.91 18.92 14.39
C ALA A 273 -1.56 18.75 15.88
N ASP A 274 -2.56 18.74 16.76
CA ASP A 274 -2.38 18.49 18.20
C ASP A 274 -1.90 17.05 18.49
N LEU A 275 -2.37 16.05 17.73
CA LEU A 275 -1.85 14.69 17.83
C LEU A 275 -0.38 14.63 17.40
N CYS A 276 -0.02 15.23 16.26
CA CYS A 276 1.35 15.26 15.75
C CYS A 276 2.30 16.06 16.69
N ALA A 277 1.80 17.03 17.44
CA ALA A 277 2.58 17.75 18.44
C ALA A 277 2.78 16.96 19.74
N ALA A 278 1.84 16.07 20.08
CA ALA A 278 1.87 15.30 21.33
C ALA A 278 2.62 13.97 21.21
N TYR A 279 2.69 13.38 20.01
CA TYR A 279 3.29 12.09 19.72
C TYR A 279 4.31 12.19 18.60
N PRO A 280 5.30 11.29 18.50
CA PRO A 280 6.28 11.28 17.41
C PRO A 280 5.68 10.75 16.09
N ILE A 281 4.61 11.39 15.63
CA ILE A 281 3.91 11.07 14.39
C ILE A 281 4.60 11.80 13.24
N ILE A 282 5.24 11.04 12.34
CA ILE A 282 5.95 11.56 11.17
C ILE A 282 5.11 11.50 9.90
N SER A 283 4.06 10.69 9.87
CA SER A 283 3.23 10.47 8.69
C SER A 283 1.75 10.33 9.04
N VAL A 284 0.88 10.99 8.28
CA VAL A 284 -0.58 10.90 8.36
C VAL A 284 -1.11 10.63 6.95
N GLU A 285 -1.77 9.49 6.78
CA GLU A 285 -2.45 9.09 5.55
C GLU A 285 -3.92 9.46 5.63
N ASP A 286 -4.45 9.97 4.51
CA ASP A 286 -5.83 10.40 4.33
C ASP A 286 -6.39 11.18 5.55
N GLY A 287 -5.60 12.17 5.97
CA GLY A 287 -5.95 13.06 7.06
C GLY A 287 -7.17 13.94 6.79
N MET A 288 -7.65 14.00 5.54
CA MET A 288 -8.88 14.64 5.10
C MET A 288 -9.61 13.73 4.10
N ALA A 289 -10.92 13.95 3.91
CA ALA A 289 -11.70 13.22 2.93
C ALA A 289 -11.20 13.48 1.49
N GLU A 290 -11.41 12.50 0.60
CA GLU A 290 -10.84 12.47 -0.75
C GLU A 290 -11.19 13.68 -1.65
N ASP A 291 -12.32 14.36 -1.38
CA ASP A 291 -12.79 15.53 -2.12
C ASP A 291 -12.81 16.83 -1.27
N ASP A 292 -12.34 16.79 0.00
CA ASP A 292 -12.20 17.99 0.85
C ASP A 292 -10.88 18.71 0.57
N PHE A 293 -10.74 19.30 -0.62
CA PHE A 293 -9.50 19.97 -1.06
C PHE A 293 -9.15 21.19 -0.20
N GLU A 294 -10.13 21.89 0.34
CA GLU A 294 -9.89 23.01 1.25
C GLU A 294 -9.33 22.52 2.59
N GLY A 295 -9.88 21.42 3.12
CA GLY A 295 -9.35 20.75 4.30
C GLY A 295 -7.92 20.23 4.09
N TRP A 296 -7.66 19.56 2.98
CA TRP A 296 -6.32 19.10 2.59
C TRP A 296 -5.30 20.25 2.54
N LYS A 297 -5.67 21.35 1.88
CA LYS A 297 -4.82 22.52 1.79
C LYS A 297 -4.52 23.11 3.18
N ALA A 298 -5.55 23.27 4.03
CA ALA A 298 -5.39 23.77 5.38
C ALA A 298 -4.50 22.87 6.24
N LEU A 299 -4.62 21.54 6.13
CA LEU A 299 -3.79 20.59 6.83
C LEU A 299 -2.33 20.66 6.31
N THR A 300 -2.15 20.73 4.99
CA THR A 300 -0.82 20.81 4.37
C THR A 300 -0.08 22.08 4.79
N GLU A 301 -0.76 23.23 4.79
CA GLU A 301 -0.19 24.49 5.24
C GLU A 301 0.15 24.48 6.75
N LYS A 302 -0.58 23.71 7.55
CA LYS A 302 -0.42 23.67 9.01
C LYS A 302 0.73 22.77 9.47
N VAL A 303 0.88 21.59 8.89
CA VAL A 303 1.83 20.58 9.39
C VAL A 303 2.75 19.98 8.30
N GLY A 304 2.52 20.27 7.03
CA GLY A 304 3.22 19.60 5.91
C GLY A 304 4.73 19.85 5.82
N ASP A 305 5.26 20.84 6.55
CA ASP A 305 6.71 21.06 6.71
C ASP A 305 7.37 20.11 7.73
N LYS A 306 6.58 19.48 8.59
CA LYS A 306 7.03 18.61 9.70
C LYS A 306 6.48 17.20 9.62
N VAL A 307 5.37 17.00 8.93
CA VAL A 307 4.65 15.73 8.84
C VAL A 307 4.45 15.37 7.38
N GLN A 308 4.77 14.12 7.04
CA GLN A 308 4.42 13.54 5.75
C GLN A 308 2.89 13.35 5.69
N LEU A 309 2.27 13.95 4.70
CA LEU A 309 0.84 13.84 4.43
C LEU A 309 0.65 12.98 3.18
N VAL A 310 0.15 11.76 3.39
CA VAL A 310 0.01 10.75 2.33
C VAL A 310 -1.40 10.79 1.77
N GLY A 311 -1.53 10.95 0.46
CA GLY A 311 -2.81 10.81 -0.23
C GLY A 311 -2.97 9.39 -0.77
N ASP A 312 -3.93 8.63 -0.23
CA ASP A 312 -4.42 7.35 -0.74
C ASP A 312 -5.65 7.59 -1.62
N ASP A 313 -6.83 7.74 -1.04
CA ASP A 313 -8.08 8.00 -1.78
C ASP A 313 -8.04 9.35 -2.51
N LEU A 314 -7.29 10.33 -1.98
CA LEU A 314 -7.05 11.61 -2.66
C LEU A 314 -6.46 11.44 -4.07
N PHE A 315 -5.49 10.55 -4.24
CA PHE A 315 -4.73 10.40 -5.49
C PHE A 315 -5.02 9.10 -6.24
N VAL A 316 -5.42 8.04 -5.57
CA VAL A 316 -5.70 6.69 -6.09
C VAL A 316 -4.64 6.19 -7.08
N THR A 317 -3.36 6.49 -6.80
CA THR A 317 -2.21 6.16 -7.68
C THR A 317 -2.35 6.71 -9.12
N ASN A 318 -3.27 7.66 -9.35
CA ASN A 318 -3.62 8.17 -10.67
C ASN A 318 -2.76 9.39 -11.03
N PRO A 319 -1.95 9.35 -12.12
CA PRO A 319 -1.10 10.46 -12.55
C PRO A 319 -1.83 11.80 -12.73
N LYS A 320 -3.08 11.77 -13.21
CA LYS A 320 -3.88 13.01 -13.42
C LYS A 320 -4.29 13.63 -12.09
N ARG A 321 -4.82 12.80 -11.14
CA ARG A 321 -5.23 13.29 -9.81
C ARG A 321 -4.02 13.75 -8.99
N LEU A 322 -2.90 13.01 -9.07
CA LEU A 322 -1.65 13.42 -8.43
C LEU A 322 -1.17 14.78 -8.95
N THR A 323 -1.16 14.97 -10.27
CA THR A 323 -0.76 16.25 -10.88
C THR A 323 -1.65 17.41 -10.41
N MET A 324 -2.97 17.20 -10.38
CA MET A 324 -3.93 18.18 -9.84
C MET A 324 -3.64 18.54 -8.38
N GLY A 325 -3.39 17.53 -7.54
CA GLY A 325 -3.07 17.76 -6.13
C GLY A 325 -1.75 18.52 -5.93
N ILE A 326 -0.72 18.19 -6.70
CA ILE A 326 0.56 18.91 -6.71
C ILE A 326 0.37 20.40 -7.08
N GLU A 327 -0.40 20.68 -8.14
CA GLU A 327 -0.69 22.04 -8.59
C GLU A 327 -1.47 22.86 -7.56
N GLN A 328 -2.30 22.20 -6.75
CA GLN A 328 -3.08 22.85 -5.68
C GLN A 328 -2.36 22.87 -4.32
N GLY A 329 -1.21 22.23 -4.19
CA GLY A 329 -0.46 22.14 -2.92
C GLY A 329 -1.14 21.26 -1.87
N LEU A 330 -1.77 20.15 -2.29
CA LEU A 330 -2.43 19.19 -1.41
C LEU A 330 -1.50 18.03 -1.07
N ALA A 331 -1.35 17.69 0.20
CA ALA A 331 -0.47 16.62 0.67
C ALA A 331 1.01 16.85 0.31
N ASN A 332 1.88 15.87 0.54
CA ASN A 332 3.30 15.89 0.16
C ASN A 332 3.87 14.47 -0.09
N SER A 333 3.00 13.46 -0.12
CA SER A 333 3.35 12.06 -0.38
C SER A 333 2.22 11.34 -1.11
N LEU A 334 2.59 10.37 -1.96
CA LEU A 334 1.69 9.49 -2.70
C LEU A 334 1.68 8.10 -2.05
N LEU A 335 0.50 7.57 -1.74
CA LEU A 335 0.36 6.12 -1.53
C LEU A 335 0.25 5.42 -2.89
N VAL A 336 1.02 4.36 -3.08
CA VAL A 336 1.11 3.63 -4.36
C VAL A 336 0.49 2.26 -4.21
N LYS A 337 -0.70 2.08 -4.74
CA LYS A 337 -1.43 0.81 -4.82
C LYS A 337 -1.58 0.41 -6.28
N VAL A 338 -0.85 -0.60 -6.70
CA VAL A 338 -0.77 -1.01 -8.12
C VAL A 338 -2.14 -1.30 -8.75
N ASN A 339 -3.10 -1.80 -7.98
CA ASN A 339 -4.43 -2.13 -8.50
C ASN A 339 -5.38 -0.93 -8.59
N GLN A 340 -5.08 0.21 -7.96
CA GLN A 340 -5.89 1.43 -8.09
C GLN A 340 -5.80 2.04 -9.48
N ILE A 341 -4.68 1.79 -10.17
CA ILE A 341 -4.46 2.28 -11.54
C ILE A 341 -4.43 1.14 -12.59
N GLY A 342 -3.89 -0.04 -12.25
CA GLY A 342 -4.08 -1.27 -12.99
C GLY A 342 -3.01 -1.63 -14.02
N THR A 343 -1.87 -0.91 -14.11
CA THR A 343 -0.68 -1.33 -14.87
C THR A 343 0.60 -0.97 -14.13
N LEU A 344 1.67 -1.71 -14.40
CA LEU A 344 3.02 -1.37 -13.92
C LEU A 344 3.49 -0.03 -14.49
N THR A 345 3.27 0.20 -15.78
CA THR A 345 3.67 1.44 -16.46
C THR A 345 3.06 2.68 -15.82
N GLU A 346 1.74 2.72 -15.58
CA GLU A 346 1.08 3.87 -14.95
C GLU A 346 1.49 4.01 -13.48
N THR A 347 1.72 2.90 -12.77
CA THR A 347 2.24 2.91 -11.40
C THR A 347 3.61 3.59 -11.33
N LEU A 348 4.54 3.20 -12.18
CA LEU A 348 5.89 3.80 -12.24
C LEU A 348 5.83 5.27 -12.68
N GLU A 349 4.91 5.63 -13.56
CA GLU A 349 4.67 7.02 -13.97
C GLU A 349 4.20 7.88 -12.79
N ALA A 350 3.25 7.39 -11.98
CA ALA A 350 2.79 8.09 -10.78
C ALA A 350 3.92 8.33 -9.78
N VAL A 351 4.75 7.29 -9.50
CA VAL A 351 5.94 7.42 -8.63
C VAL A 351 6.92 8.45 -9.19
N SER A 352 7.16 8.43 -10.51
CA SER A 352 8.05 9.39 -11.17
C SER A 352 7.55 10.83 -11.07
N ILE A 353 6.24 11.06 -11.22
CA ILE A 353 5.60 12.38 -11.05
C ILE A 353 5.78 12.86 -9.60
N ALA A 354 5.45 12.02 -8.61
CA ALA A 354 5.63 12.34 -7.20
C ALA A 354 7.08 12.77 -6.90
N ASN A 355 8.05 11.97 -7.28
CA ASN A 355 9.47 12.24 -7.04
C ASN A 355 9.95 13.56 -7.69
N ARG A 356 9.53 13.84 -8.93
CA ARG A 356 9.90 15.09 -9.64
C ARG A 356 9.27 16.32 -9.01
N ALA A 357 8.11 16.18 -8.39
CA ALA A 357 7.43 17.27 -7.67
C ALA A 357 7.96 17.49 -6.24
N GLY A 358 8.90 16.66 -5.79
CA GLY A 358 9.39 16.73 -4.42
C GLY A 358 8.51 15.98 -3.41
N TYR A 359 7.48 15.25 -3.85
CA TYR A 359 6.70 14.34 -2.99
C TYR A 359 7.50 13.06 -2.69
N THR A 360 7.20 12.44 -1.57
CA THR A 360 7.60 11.06 -1.31
C THR A 360 6.59 10.08 -1.92
N ALA A 361 6.93 8.80 -1.92
CA ALA A 361 6.02 7.73 -2.32
C ALA A 361 6.12 6.57 -1.32
N VAL A 362 5.00 5.96 -0.99
CA VAL A 362 4.89 4.80 -0.10
C VAL A 362 4.32 3.66 -0.90
N MET A 363 5.10 2.60 -1.14
CA MET A 363 4.59 1.39 -1.79
C MET A 363 3.65 0.66 -0.83
N SER A 364 2.44 0.30 -1.27
CA SER A 364 1.40 -0.20 -0.38
C SER A 364 0.75 -1.48 -0.86
N HIS A 365 0.38 -2.31 0.12
CA HIS A 365 -0.53 -3.44 -0.02
C HIS A 365 -1.99 -2.99 -0.12
N ARG A 366 -2.90 -3.98 -0.14
CA ARG A 366 -4.34 -3.79 0.11
C ARG A 366 -4.80 -4.65 1.27
N SER A 367 -6.03 -4.44 1.75
CA SER A 367 -6.62 -5.26 2.82
C SER A 367 -6.81 -6.73 2.40
N GLY A 368 -7.17 -7.00 1.15
CA GLY A 368 -7.15 -8.33 0.55
C GLY A 368 -5.86 -8.58 -0.22
N GLU A 369 -4.99 -9.42 0.31
CA GLU A 369 -3.69 -9.77 -0.25
C GLU A 369 -3.57 -11.27 -0.54
N THR A 370 -2.47 -11.64 -1.20
CA THR A 370 -2.03 -13.01 -1.41
C THR A 370 -0.57 -13.15 -0.95
N GLU A 371 0.07 -14.31 -1.16
CA GLU A 371 1.50 -14.46 -0.94
C GLU A 371 2.37 -13.77 -2.00
N ASP A 372 1.79 -13.14 -3.02
CA ASP A 372 2.54 -12.33 -3.99
C ASP A 372 3.32 -11.23 -3.29
N ALA A 373 4.61 -11.12 -3.58
CA ALA A 373 5.53 -10.17 -2.93
C ALA A 373 6.00 -9.06 -3.88
N THR A 374 5.36 -8.87 -5.03
CA THR A 374 5.77 -7.90 -6.07
C THR A 374 6.00 -6.50 -5.54
N ILE A 375 5.16 -6.03 -4.60
CA ILE A 375 5.31 -4.67 -4.04
C ILE A 375 6.61 -4.49 -3.23
N ALA A 376 7.19 -5.55 -2.69
CA ALA A 376 8.51 -5.47 -2.06
C ALA A 376 9.61 -5.20 -3.10
N ASP A 377 9.58 -5.91 -4.23
CA ASP A 377 10.49 -5.66 -5.36
C ASP A 377 10.27 -4.25 -5.93
N LEU A 378 9.02 -3.80 -6.08
CA LEU A 378 8.70 -2.46 -6.58
C LEU A 378 9.19 -1.34 -5.65
N ALA A 379 9.11 -1.54 -4.33
CA ALA A 379 9.63 -0.56 -3.37
C ALA A 379 11.14 -0.35 -3.54
N VAL A 380 11.89 -1.44 -3.75
CA VAL A 380 13.34 -1.35 -3.99
C VAL A 380 13.63 -0.86 -5.42
N ALA A 381 12.89 -1.32 -6.42
CA ALA A 381 13.06 -0.90 -7.82
C ALA A 381 12.90 0.62 -8.00
N THR A 382 11.96 1.21 -7.30
CA THR A 382 11.68 2.66 -7.38
C THR A 382 12.50 3.51 -6.41
N ASN A 383 13.24 2.88 -5.48
CA ASN A 383 13.92 3.55 -4.37
C ASN A 383 12.97 4.51 -3.61
N CYS A 384 11.68 4.16 -3.47
CA CYS A 384 10.70 5.04 -2.83
C CYS A 384 10.96 5.25 -1.33
N GLY A 385 11.76 4.38 -0.73
CA GLY A 385 12.22 4.49 0.66
C GLY A 385 11.21 4.10 1.73
N GLN A 386 9.96 3.79 1.37
CA GLN A 386 8.90 3.44 2.31
C GLN A 386 7.99 2.33 1.75
N ILE A 387 7.50 1.44 2.64
CA ILE A 387 6.53 0.40 2.30
C ILE A 387 5.50 0.25 3.42
N LYS A 388 4.21 0.21 3.05
CA LYS A 388 3.08 -0.07 3.93
C LYS A 388 2.53 -1.44 3.55
N THR A 389 2.77 -2.47 4.39
CA THR A 389 2.39 -3.85 4.04
C THR A 389 1.84 -4.65 5.24
N GLY A 390 1.16 -3.95 6.16
CA GLY A 390 0.48 -4.55 7.30
C GLY A 390 1.42 -4.84 8.47
N SER A 391 0.99 -5.76 9.33
CA SER A 391 1.65 -6.07 10.60
C SER A 391 2.63 -7.25 10.50
N LEU A 392 3.15 -7.67 11.65
CA LEU A 392 4.07 -8.80 11.82
C LEU A 392 3.32 -10.13 12.06
N ALA A 393 2.10 -10.24 11.52
CA ALA A 393 1.26 -11.43 11.55
C ALA A 393 0.56 -11.61 10.21
N ARG A 394 0.11 -12.84 9.91
CA ARG A 394 -0.47 -13.30 8.64
C ARG A 394 0.58 -13.41 7.52
N SER A 395 0.62 -14.57 6.86
CA SER A 395 1.66 -14.91 5.86
C SER A 395 1.59 -14.02 4.61
N ASP A 396 0.40 -13.53 4.26
CA ASP A 396 0.18 -12.57 3.18
C ASP A 396 0.93 -11.24 3.39
N ARG A 397 1.10 -10.82 4.65
CA ARG A 397 1.89 -9.62 5.02
C ARG A 397 3.38 -9.96 5.13
N LEU A 398 3.70 -11.04 5.84
CA LEU A 398 5.07 -11.48 6.06
C LEU A 398 5.79 -11.86 4.77
N ALA A 399 5.08 -12.29 3.72
CA ALA A 399 5.67 -12.57 2.41
C ALA A 399 6.47 -11.39 1.87
N LYS A 400 5.96 -10.15 2.04
CA LYS A 400 6.61 -8.92 1.57
C LYS A 400 7.84 -8.59 2.43
N TYR A 401 7.73 -8.67 3.76
CA TYR A 401 8.88 -8.48 4.67
C TYR A 401 9.99 -9.52 4.42
N ASN A 402 9.61 -10.78 4.26
CA ASN A 402 10.57 -11.84 3.95
C ASN A 402 11.25 -11.63 2.59
N GLN A 403 10.54 -11.07 1.61
CA GLN A 403 11.13 -10.72 0.31
C GLN A 403 12.15 -9.57 0.44
N LEU A 404 11.83 -8.55 1.22
CA LEU A 404 12.79 -7.44 1.48
C LEU A 404 14.06 -7.94 2.17
N ILE A 405 13.95 -8.88 3.12
CA ILE A 405 15.12 -9.51 3.76
C ILE A 405 15.97 -10.27 2.73
N ARG A 406 15.35 -11.03 1.79
CA ARG A 406 16.08 -11.70 0.71
C ARG A 406 16.78 -10.72 -0.23
N ILE A 407 16.10 -9.61 -0.58
CA ILE A 407 16.69 -8.54 -1.41
C ILE A 407 17.88 -7.90 -0.69
N GLU A 408 17.77 -7.61 0.62
CA GLU A 408 18.89 -7.10 1.41
C GLU A 408 20.10 -8.06 1.39
N GLU A 409 19.83 -9.35 1.57
CA GLU A 409 20.87 -10.39 1.55
C GLU A 409 21.53 -10.50 0.15
N GLU A 410 20.75 -10.41 -0.92
CA GLU A 410 21.23 -10.44 -2.30
C GLU A 410 22.09 -9.21 -2.65
N LEU A 411 21.67 -8.01 -2.23
CA LEU A 411 22.41 -6.77 -2.41
C LEU A 411 23.70 -6.73 -1.57
N GLY A 412 23.73 -7.41 -0.43
CA GLY A 412 24.90 -7.46 0.46
C GLY A 412 25.38 -6.07 0.84
N GLY A 413 26.65 -5.78 0.60
CA GLY A 413 27.25 -4.48 0.95
C GLY A 413 26.75 -3.26 0.14
N ALA A 414 25.94 -3.49 -0.91
CA ALA A 414 25.30 -2.42 -1.68
C ALA A 414 23.93 -2.03 -1.11
N ALA A 415 23.35 -2.85 -0.22
CA ALA A 415 22.07 -2.54 0.42
C ALA A 415 22.15 -1.26 1.24
N HIS A 416 21.18 -0.38 1.05
CA HIS A 416 21.05 0.87 1.81
C HIS A 416 19.67 0.93 2.43
N TYR A 417 19.56 0.84 3.76
CA TYR A 417 18.29 1.03 4.45
C TYR A 417 17.98 2.52 4.57
N ALA A 418 16.83 2.95 4.04
CA ALA A 418 16.48 4.36 3.92
C ALA A 418 16.42 5.11 5.27
N GLY A 419 15.95 4.45 6.34
CA GLY A 419 15.88 5.06 7.67
C GLY A 419 15.24 6.45 7.64
N ALA A 420 15.83 7.39 8.34
CA ALA A 420 15.37 8.79 8.38
C ALA A 420 15.40 9.51 7.02
N GLU A 421 16.26 9.07 6.09
CA GLU A 421 16.38 9.67 4.76
C GLU A 421 15.16 9.42 3.86
N ALA A 422 14.28 8.46 4.24
CA ALA A 422 13.02 8.19 3.54
C ALA A 422 12.06 9.38 3.55
N PHE A 423 12.25 10.33 4.47
CA PHE A 423 11.35 11.46 4.67
C PHE A 423 11.96 12.75 4.17
N LYS A 424 11.12 13.61 3.57
CA LYS A 424 11.50 14.98 3.16
C LYS A 424 11.11 16.03 4.21
N VAL A 425 10.55 15.60 5.33
CA VAL A 425 10.23 16.41 6.50
C VAL A 425 11.27 16.21 7.59
N SER A 426 11.47 17.21 8.46
CA SER A 426 12.45 17.11 9.55
C SER A 426 11.94 16.16 10.62
N LEU A 427 12.73 15.12 10.92
CA LEU A 427 12.53 14.34 12.14
C LEU A 427 12.87 15.26 13.32
N GLY A 428 11.88 15.53 14.18
CA GLY A 428 12.00 16.44 15.33
C GLY A 428 12.99 15.98 16.41
#